data_d1a4066f8fd580ad5d99aecf171fc3b0
#
_entry.id   d1a4066f8fd580ad5d99aecf171fc3b0
#
_cell.length_a   1.000
_cell.length_b   1.000
_cell.length_c   1.000
_cell.angle_alpha   90.00
_cell.angle_beta   90.00
_cell.angle_gamma   90.00
#
_symmetry.space_group_name_H-M   'P 1'
#
loop_
_entity.id
_entity.type
_entity.pdbx_description
1 polymer ?
#
loop_
_entity_poly.entity_id
_entity_poly.type
_entity_poly.pdbx_seq_one_letter_code
_entity_poly.pdbx_strand_id
1 'polypeptide(L)'
;MRGLLTLMVIVGLTGCGFVRSSHTAFHTLNSGYKSKDIAVVPGNNELSNSLQFATFKSKLELKLRQSGFRISQDPSSASLLAYLNYGIDGGTTTTHTGSTPIYGQTGGGTTFHSGTANAYGTRGSAFGTYSGSSYTMPTYGVVGSQAYSFNRTTYKRVLAVDILDREQLKAGKPK
;
A
#
# COMPACT_ATOMS: atom_id res chain seq x y z
N MET A 1 -20.83 10.34 29.40
CA MET A 1 -20.65 10.86 28.03
C MET A 1 -19.19 11.24 27.68
N ARG A 2 -18.38 11.77 28.60
CA ARG A 2 -16.94 12.11 28.35
C ARG A 2 -16.07 10.90 27.96
N GLY A 3 -16.26 9.73 28.57
CA GLY A 3 -15.48 8.53 28.30
C GLY A 3 -15.73 7.89 26.92
N LEU A 4 -16.96 8.02 26.38
CA LEU A 4 -17.33 7.49 25.06
C LEU A 4 -16.69 8.29 23.93
N LEU A 5 -16.53 9.61 24.12
CA LEU A 5 -15.88 10.49 23.14
C LEU A 5 -14.38 10.21 23.04
N THR A 6 -13.73 9.93 24.20
CA THR A 6 -12.30 9.59 24.25
C THR A 6 -12.01 8.24 23.58
N LEU A 7 -12.89 7.25 23.74
CA LEU A 7 -12.75 5.94 23.08
C LEU A 7 -12.88 6.05 21.55
N MET A 8 -13.77 6.92 21.06
CA MET A 8 -13.99 7.11 19.63
C MET A 8 -12.79 7.77 18.91
N VAL A 9 -12.05 8.65 19.62
CA VAL A 9 -10.85 9.30 19.10
C VAL A 9 -9.67 8.32 18.99
N ILE A 10 -9.55 7.36 19.93
CA ILE A 10 -8.45 6.38 19.92
C ILE A 10 -8.59 5.37 18.75
N VAL A 11 -9.81 4.99 18.37
CA VAL A 11 -10.06 4.08 17.24
C VAL A 11 -9.76 4.73 15.88
N GLY A 12 -9.86 6.06 15.77
CA GLY A 12 -9.57 6.79 14.53
C GLY A 12 -8.08 6.94 14.19
N LEU A 13 -7.15 6.64 15.11
CA LEU A 13 -5.70 6.83 14.92
C LEU A 13 -4.96 5.57 14.46
N THR A 14 -5.63 4.44 14.27
CA THR A 14 -5.04 3.23 13.69
C THR A 14 -4.93 3.36 12.17
N GLY A 15 -4.04 4.19 11.70
CA GLY A 15 -3.60 4.22 10.32
C GLY A 15 -2.87 2.92 10.00
N CYS A 16 -3.57 1.91 9.53
CA CYS A 16 -2.99 0.65 9.08
C CYS A 16 -2.15 0.87 7.82
N GLY A 17 -0.87 1.18 8.00
CA GLY A 17 0.11 0.97 6.94
C GLY A 17 0.24 -0.54 6.68
N PHE A 18 -0.19 -1.01 5.54
CA PHE A 18 -0.01 -2.41 5.16
C PHE A 18 1.47 -2.66 4.84
N VAL A 19 2.16 -3.34 5.76
CA VAL A 19 3.49 -3.89 5.53
C VAL A 19 3.33 -5.40 5.33
N ARG A 20 3.63 -5.88 4.13
CA ARG A 20 3.70 -7.32 3.85
C ARG A 20 5.17 -7.73 3.84
N SER A 21 5.55 -8.71 4.66
CA SER A 21 6.89 -9.28 4.65
C SER A 21 6.82 -10.75 4.23
N SER A 22 7.81 -11.18 3.45
CA SER A 22 8.07 -12.58 3.12
C SER A 22 9.51 -12.88 3.43
N HIS A 23 9.81 -14.10 3.85
CA HIS A 23 11.17 -14.57 4.06
C HIS A 23 11.36 -15.89 3.33
N THR A 24 12.57 -16.08 2.83
CA THR A 24 13.01 -17.32 2.21
C THR A 24 14.39 -17.64 2.77
N ALA A 25 14.60 -18.87 3.18
CA ALA A 25 15.88 -19.33 3.69
C ALA A 25 16.32 -20.58 2.95
N PHE A 26 17.56 -20.59 2.51
CA PHE A 26 18.24 -21.75 1.95
C PHE A 26 19.49 -22.00 2.80
N HIS A 27 19.72 -23.22 3.24
CA HIS A 27 20.92 -23.54 3.99
C HIS A 27 21.40 -24.97 3.73
N THR A 28 22.70 -25.11 3.66
CA THR A 28 23.39 -26.41 3.64
C THR A 28 24.18 -26.64 4.95
N LEU A 29 23.97 -25.73 5.95
CA LEU A 29 24.69 -25.76 7.22
C LEU A 29 24.24 -26.96 8.06
N ASN A 30 25.19 -27.75 8.52
CA ASN A 30 24.95 -28.84 9.47
C ASN A 30 25.03 -28.32 10.93
N SER A 31 24.71 -29.18 11.91
CA SER A 31 24.72 -28.78 13.34
C SER A 31 26.07 -28.32 13.88
N GLY A 32 27.18 -28.69 13.23
CA GLY A 32 28.54 -28.32 13.66
C GLY A 32 28.88 -26.84 13.45
N TYR A 33 28.13 -26.11 12.66
CA TYR A 33 28.41 -24.68 12.41
C TYR A 33 28.08 -23.76 13.59
N LYS A 34 27.24 -24.17 14.52
CA LYS A 34 26.84 -23.33 15.69
C LYS A 34 27.99 -23.03 16.65
N SER A 35 29.03 -23.87 16.67
CA SER A 35 30.21 -23.64 17.51
C SER A 35 31.30 -22.80 16.85
N LYS A 36 31.14 -22.48 15.56
CA LYS A 36 32.13 -21.66 14.82
C LYS A 36 31.98 -20.18 15.10
N ASP A 37 33.09 -19.46 14.99
CA ASP A 37 33.07 -18.00 15.08
C ASP A 37 32.57 -17.40 13.79
N ILE A 38 31.70 -16.41 13.90
CA ILE A 38 31.08 -15.72 12.77
C ILE A 38 31.31 -14.22 12.89
N ALA A 39 31.71 -13.59 11.80
CA ALA A 39 31.79 -12.13 11.69
C ALA A 39 30.77 -11.60 10.69
N VAL A 40 30.11 -10.50 11.05
CA VAL A 40 29.18 -9.80 10.16
C VAL A 40 29.94 -8.74 9.37
N VAL A 41 29.87 -8.85 8.05
CA VAL A 41 30.55 -7.96 7.11
C VAL A 41 29.56 -7.33 6.13
N PRO A 42 29.85 -6.14 5.60
CA PRO A 42 28.99 -5.56 4.58
C PRO A 42 29.11 -6.38 3.29
N GLY A 43 27.98 -6.60 2.63
CA GLY A 43 27.97 -7.28 1.33
C GLY A 43 28.44 -6.39 0.16
N ASN A 44 28.41 -5.05 0.37
CA ASN A 44 28.96 -4.06 -0.54
C ASN A 44 29.80 -3.06 0.28
N ASN A 45 30.94 -2.63 -0.27
CA ASN A 45 31.82 -1.66 0.38
C ASN A 45 31.18 -0.30 0.65
N GLU A 46 30.22 0.11 -0.17
CA GLU A 46 29.46 1.35 0.03
C GLU A 46 28.65 1.35 1.33
N LEU A 47 28.27 0.18 1.82
CA LEU A 47 27.49 0.03 3.05
C LEU A 47 28.34 0.12 4.32
N SER A 48 29.65 -0.08 4.22
CA SER A 48 30.54 -0.27 5.38
C SER A 48 30.52 0.89 6.38
N ASN A 49 30.37 2.12 5.90
CA ASN A 49 30.40 3.34 6.71
C ASN A 49 29.00 3.92 7.01
N SER A 50 27.93 3.18 6.70
CA SER A 50 26.58 3.69 6.92
C SER A 50 26.09 3.39 8.35
N LEU A 51 25.39 4.37 8.94
CA LEU A 51 24.71 4.19 10.24
C LEU A 51 23.67 3.06 10.20
N GLN A 52 23.03 2.88 9.04
CA GLN A 52 22.08 1.79 8.84
C GLN A 52 22.79 0.42 8.93
N PHE A 53 23.97 0.28 8.33
CA PHE A 53 24.74 -0.94 8.45
C PHE A 53 25.08 -1.25 9.90
N ALA A 54 25.58 -0.27 10.65
CA ALA A 54 25.90 -0.46 12.07
C ALA A 54 24.67 -0.94 12.87
N THR A 55 23.49 -0.36 12.58
CA THR A 55 22.23 -0.75 13.23
C THR A 55 21.80 -2.17 12.86
N PHE A 56 21.85 -2.54 11.58
CA PHE A 56 21.46 -3.88 11.16
C PHE A 56 22.48 -4.94 11.58
N LYS A 57 23.78 -4.61 11.55
CA LYS A 57 24.86 -5.45 12.05
C LYS A 57 24.62 -5.82 13.51
N SER A 58 24.40 -4.84 14.39
CA SER A 58 24.18 -5.09 15.81
C SER A 58 22.95 -5.99 16.07
N LYS A 59 21.85 -5.77 15.33
CA LYS A 59 20.66 -6.61 15.43
C LYS A 59 20.91 -8.04 14.94
N LEU A 60 21.66 -8.19 13.83
CA LEU A 60 22.01 -9.49 13.30
C LEU A 60 22.95 -10.25 14.25
N GLU A 61 23.97 -9.61 14.78
CA GLU A 61 24.88 -10.19 15.78
C GLU A 61 24.13 -10.70 17.00
N LEU A 62 23.14 -9.92 17.50
CA LEU A 62 22.30 -10.35 18.61
C LEU A 62 21.53 -11.63 18.27
N LYS A 63 20.94 -11.69 17.08
CA LYS A 63 20.20 -12.88 16.62
C LYS A 63 21.09 -14.09 16.42
N LEU A 64 22.29 -13.91 15.87
CA LEU A 64 23.28 -14.97 15.70
C LEU A 64 23.74 -15.52 17.06
N ARG A 65 23.98 -14.66 18.06
CA ARG A 65 24.29 -15.11 19.44
C ARG A 65 23.14 -15.94 20.03
N GLN A 66 21.89 -15.45 19.87
CA GLN A 66 20.70 -16.18 20.33
C GLN A 66 20.56 -17.55 19.65
N SER A 67 21.06 -17.68 18.42
CA SER A 67 21.09 -18.94 17.66
C SER A 67 22.27 -19.82 17.97
N GLY A 68 23.18 -19.42 18.89
CA GLY A 68 24.31 -20.22 19.36
C GLY A 68 25.62 -19.97 18.65
N PHE A 69 25.74 -18.96 17.79
CA PHE A 69 27.01 -18.57 17.15
C PHE A 69 27.86 -17.70 18.08
N ARG A 70 29.16 -17.83 17.98
CA ARG A 70 30.13 -16.93 18.64
C ARG A 70 30.46 -15.80 17.70
N ILE A 71 30.24 -14.56 18.13
CA ILE A 71 30.50 -13.39 17.29
C ILE A 71 31.97 -12.96 17.41
N SER A 72 32.63 -12.95 16.27
CA SER A 72 33.98 -12.36 16.13
C SER A 72 33.85 -10.91 15.65
N GLN A 73 34.65 -10.02 16.26
CA GLN A 73 34.77 -8.62 15.80
C GLN A 73 35.75 -8.47 14.65
N ASP A 74 36.66 -9.41 14.51
CA ASP A 74 37.63 -9.42 13.43
C ASP A 74 37.21 -10.39 12.32
N PRO A 75 36.80 -9.87 11.15
CA PRO A 75 36.47 -10.72 10.02
C PRO A 75 37.61 -11.60 9.53
N SER A 76 38.84 -11.22 9.80
CA SER A 76 40.01 -11.98 9.32
C SER A 76 40.28 -13.26 10.10
N SER A 77 39.84 -13.34 11.34
CA SER A 77 39.96 -14.50 12.22
C SER A 77 38.73 -15.40 12.25
N ALA A 78 37.58 -14.91 11.81
CA ALA A 78 36.31 -15.66 11.84
C ALA A 78 36.32 -16.84 10.86
N SER A 79 35.77 -17.99 11.27
CA SER A 79 35.58 -19.16 10.42
C SER A 79 34.44 -18.99 9.43
N LEU A 80 33.41 -18.22 9.82
CA LEU A 80 32.23 -17.91 9.00
C LEU A 80 32.13 -16.40 8.76
N LEU A 81 31.68 -16.02 7.57
CA LEU A 81 31.41 -14.65 7.22
C LEU A 81 29.93 -14.52 6.88
N ALA A 82 29.23 -13.63 7.59
CA ALA A 82 27.84 -13.27 7.31
C ALA A 82 27.82 -11.95 6.52
N TYR A 83 27.62 -12.04 5.23
CA TYR A 83 27.48 -10.89 4.35
C TYR A 83 26.09 -10.29 4.48
N LEU A 84 26.02 -9.06 4.96
CA LEU A 84 24.77 -8.35 5.14
C LEU A 84 24.56 -7.38 3.99
N ASN A 85 23.53 -7.66 3.19
CA ASN A 85 23.04 -6.80 2.13
C ASN A 85 21.67 -6.26 2.47
N TYR A 86 21.43 -5.01 2.21
CA TYR A 86 20.09 -4.41 2.31
C TYR A 86 19.93 -3.31 1.27
N GLY A 87 18.71 -3.09 0.87
CA GLY A 87 18.38 -2.08 -0.10
C GLY A 87 16.89 -1.79 -0.12
N ILE A 88 16.57 -0.71 -0.79
CA ILE A 88 15.22 -0.32 -1.15
C ILE A 88 15.22 -0.12 -2.66
N ASP A 89 14.22 -0.64 -3.34
CA ASP A 89 14.07 -0.41 -4.77
C ASP A 89 13.62 1.02 -5.06
N GLY A 90 13.65 1.41 -6.34
CA GLY A 90 13.19 2.73 -6.79
C GLY A 90 11.67 2.93 -6.66
N GLY A 91 10.96 1.93 -6.19
CA GLY A 91 9.51 1.93 -6.09
C GLY A 91 8.80 1.65 -7.41
N THR A 92 7.65 1.03 -7.31
CA THR A 92 6.74 0.80 -8.44
C THR A 92 5.51 1.66 -8.24
N THR A 93 5.27 2.60 -9.14
CA THR A 93 4.08 3.45 -9.13
C THR A 93 2.99 2.83 -9.98
N THR A 94 1.84 2.61 -9.37
CA THR A 94 0.64 2.11 -10.05
C THR A 94 -0.43 3.20 -9.99
N THR A 95 -1.02 3.50 -11.13
CA THR A 95 -2.16 4.41 -11.22
C THR A 95 -3.45 3.62 -11.01
N HIS A 96 -4.25 4.05 -10.06
CA HIS A 96 -5.59 3.52 -9.80
C HIS A 96 -6.61 4.53 -10.30
N THR A 97 -7.59 4.04 -11.06
CA THR A 97 -8.70 4.84 -11.54
C THR A 97 -9.99 4.31 -10.96
N GLY A 98 -10.93 5.19 -10.75
CA GLY A 98 -12.27 4.85 -10.29
C GLY A 98 -13.26 5.90 -10.72
N SER A 99 -14.54 5.68 -10.44
CA SER A 99 -15.60 6.65 -10.67
C SER A 99 -16.53 6.70 -9.47
N THR A 100 -16.98 7.91 -9.17
CA THR A 100 -17.98 8.16 -8.15
C THR A 100 -19.29 8.56 -8.85
N PRO A 101 -20.43 7.91 -8.58
CA PRO A 101 -21.70 8.29 -9.16
C PRO A 101 -22.12 9.67 -8.63
N ILE A 102 -22.66 10.48 -9.54
CA ILE A 102 -23.29 11.77 -9.21
C ILE A 102 -24.78 11.52 -9.20
N TYR A 103 -25.41 11.82 -8.06
CA TYR A 103 -26.86 11.71 -7.90
C TYR A 103 -27.50 13.05 -8.16
N GLY A 104 -28.60 13.01 -8.89
CA GLY A 104 -29.40 14.19 -9.20
C GLY A 104 -30.85 13.82 -9.54
N GLN A 105 -31.62 14.82 -9.87
CA GLN A 105 -33.00 14.62 -10.30
C GLN A 105 -33.02 13.97 -11.70
N THR A 106 -33.71 12.83 -11.82
CA THR A 106 -33.83 12.06 -13.06
C THR A 106 -35.18 12.25 -13.74
N GLY A 107 -36.14 12.82 -13.03
CA GLY A 107 -37.48 13.08 -13.58
C GLY A 107 -38.36 13.86 -12.63
N GLY A 108 -39.58 14.16 -13.06
CA GLY A 108 -40.57 14.94 -12.31
C GLY A 108 -40.27 16.45 -12.33
N GLY A 109 -40.96 17.17 -11.47
CA GLY A 109 -40.94 18.63 -11.39
C GLY A 109 -42.21 19.28 -11.91
N THR A 110 -42.16 20.57 -12.15
CA THR A 110 -43.31 21.34 -12.63
C THR A 110 -43.22 21.51 -14.15
N THR A 111 -44.27 21.09 -14.83
CA THR A 111 -44.45 21.31 -16.28
C THR A 111 -45.54 22.34 -16.48
N PHE A 112 -45.21 23.39 -17.24
CA PHE A 112 -46.19 24.41 -17.62
C PHE A 112 -46.79 24.06 -18.97
N HIS A 113 -48.13 24.18 -19.03
CA HIS A 113 -48.92 23.93 -20.22
C HIS A 113 -49.63 25.22 -20.61
N SER A 114 -49.60 25.55 -21.85
CA SER A 114 -50.39 26.65 -22.39
C SER A 114 -50.86 26.31 -23.80
N GLY A 115 -52.03 26.75 -24.16
CA GLY A 115 -52.54 26.52 -25.49
C GLY A 115 -53.76 27.39 -25.81
N THR A 116 -54.15 27.30 -27.07
CA THR A 116 -55.36 27.94 -27.59
C THR A 116 -56.33 26.86 -28.06
N ALA A 117 -57.60 27.02 -27.76
CA ALA A 117 -58.69 26.17 -28.25
C ALA A 117 -59.67 27.00 -29.11
N ASN A 118 -59.94 26.50 -30.29
CA ASN A 118 -60.90 27.08 -31.20
C ASN A 118 -62.04 26.07 -31.39
N ALA A 119 -63.25 26.51 -31.18
CA ALA A 119 -64.47 25.70 -31.45
C ALA A 119 -65.33 26.42 -32.48
N TYR A 120 -65.73 25.64 -33.48
CA TYR A 120 -66.64 26.13 -34.53
C TYR A 120 -67.95 25.30 -34.51
N GLY A 121 -69.03 25.97 -34.55
CA GLY A 121 -70.37 25.33 -34.55
C GLY A 121 -71.37 26.14 -35.31
N THR A 122 -72.61 25.58 -35.52
CA THR A 122 -73.71 26.19 -36.29
C THR A 122 -74.27 27.48 -35.68
N ARG A 123 -73.85 27.83 -34.46
CA ARG A 123 -74.23 29.06 -33.74
C ARG A 123 -73.10 30.05 -33.53
N GLY A 124 -71.94 29.85 -34.18
CA GLY A 124 -70.81 30.75 -34.11
C GLY A 124 -69.51 30.03 -33.77
N SER A 125 -68.41 30.82 -33.54
CA SER A 125 -67.13 30.36 -33.16
C SER A 125 -66.77 30.82 -31.74
N ALA A 126 -66.09 29.99 -30.97
CA ALA A 126 -65.55 30.34 -29.67
C ALA A 126 -64.04 30.18 -29.73
N PHE A 127 -63.33 31.13 -29.16
CA PHE A 127 -61.93 31.13 -28.99
C PHE A 127 -61.60 31.17 -27.51
N GLY A 128 -60.71 30.31 -27.07
CA GLY A 128 -60.25 30.29 -25.68
C GLY A 128 -58.78 30.02 -25.59
N THR A 129 -58.17 30.59 -24.60
CA THR A 129 -56.79 30.25 -24.20
C THR A 129 -56.85 29.53 -22.87
N TYR A 130 -55.97 28.54 -22.72
CA TYR A 130 -55.81 27.90 -21.44
C TYR A 130 -54.33 27.96 -21.03
N SER A 131 -54.06 28.05 -19.73
CA SER A 131 -52.73 27.89 -19.14
C SER A 131 -52.90 27.09 -17.86
N GLY A 132 -51.90 26.24 -17.59
CA GLY A 132 -51.90 25.43 -16.40
C GLY A 132 -50.52 24.88 -16.13
N SER A 133 -50.34 24.33 -14.96
CA SER A 133 -49.14 23.59 -14.61
C SER A 133 -49.48 22.24 -13.98
N SER A 134 -48.73 21.23 -14.29
CA SER A 134 -48.78 19.95 -13.61
C SER A 134 -47.51 19.76 -12.79
N TYR A 135 -47.65 19.17 -11.60
CA TYR A 135 -46.51 18.83 -10.75
C TYR A 135 -46.44 17.31 -10.64
N THR A 136 -45.24 16.77 -10.97
CA THR A 136 -44.92 15.37 -10.76
C THR A 136 -43.83 15.32 -9.70
N MET A 137 -43.95 14.42 -8.72
CA MET A 137 -42.92 14.27 -7.68
C MET A 137 -41.54 14.00 -8.31
N PRO A 138 -40.51 14.73 -7.89
CA PRO A 138 -39.17 14.49 -8.39
C PRO A 138 -38.67 13.08 -8.07
N THR A 139 -38.06 12.44 -9.05
CA THR A 139 -37.33 11.20 -8.86
C THR A 139 -35.82 11.49 -8.91
N TYR A 140 -35.03 10.80 -8.07
CA TYR A 140 -33.60 10.98 -8.00
C TYR A 140 -32.91 9.67 -8.35
N GLY A 141 -31.81 9.79 -9.04
CA GLY A 141 -30.97 8.66 -9.45
C GLY A 141 -29.58 9.11 -9.87
N VAL A 142 -28.82 8.20 -10.44
CA VAL A 142 -27.51 8.52 -10.98
C VAL A 142 -27.66 9.29 -12.27
N VAL A 143 -27.22 10.55 -12.29
CA VAL A 143 -27.27 11.45 -13.45
C VAL A 143 -25.94 11.56 -14.19
N GLY A 144 -24.87 11.02 -13.60
CA GLY A 144 -23.53 11.02 -14.19
C GLY A 144 -22.53 10.30 -13.31
N SER A 145 -21.28 10.34 -13.71
CA SER A 145 -20.16 9.85 -12.91
C SER A 145 -18.96 10.78 -13.03
N GLN A 146 -18.26 10.96 -11.93
CA GLN A 146 -16.99 11.70 -11.90
C GLN A 146 -15.85 10.70 -11.81
N ALA A 147 -14.99 10.67 -12.82
CA ALA A 147 -13.79 9.87 -12.81
C ALA A 147 -12.73 10.50 -11.90
N TYR A 148 -11.99 9.68 -11.19
CA TYR A 148 -10.81 10.07 -10.42
C TYR A 148 -9.66 9.11 -10.67
N SER A 149 -8.44 9.60 -10.50
CA SER A 149 -7.23 8.79 -10.53
C SER A 149 -6.30 9.20 -9.40
N PHE A 150 -5.57 8.23 -8.85
CA PHE A 150 -4.51 8.49 -7.88
C PHE A 150 -3.36 7.52 -8.10
N ASN A 151 -2.16 7.98 -7.81
CA ASN A 151 -0.95 7.19 -7.91
C ASN A 151 -0.58 6.63 -6.55
N ARG A 152 -0.23 5.34 -6.52
CA ARG A 152 0.30 4.67 -5.34
C ARG A 152 1.68 4.12 -5.66
N THR A 153 2.70 4.59 -4.94
CA THR A 153 4.05 4.05 -5.06
C THR A 153 4.30 3.04 -3.94
N THR A 154 4.71 1.85 -4.34
CA THR A 154 5.07 0.76 -3.43
C THR A 154 6.56 0.51 -3.54
N TYR A 155 7.25 0.50 -2.40
CA TYR A 155 8.68 0.22 -2.30
C TYR A 155 8.89 -1.20 -1.75
N LYS A 156 9.82 -1.93 -2.36
CA LYS A 156 10.31 -3.19 -1.81
C LYS A 156 11.59 -2.92 -1.04
N ARG A 157 11.65 -3.41 0.18
CA ARG A 157 12.85 -3.41 1.02
C ARG A 157 13.35 -4.83 1.09
N VAL A 158 14.61 -5.01 0.81
CA VAL A 158 15.26 -6.32 0.83
C VAL A 158 16.36 -6.29 1.88
N LEU A 159 16.43 -7.33 2.67
CA LEU A 159 17.54 -7.64 3.55
C LEU A 159 17.94 -9.08 3.25
N ALA A 160 19.18 -9.26 2.82
CA ALA A 160 19.77 -10.56 2.57
C ALA A 160 20.96 -10.78 3.49
N VAL A 161 21.08 -12.00 3.99
CA VAL A 161 22.21 -12.44 4.81
C VAL A 161 22.73 -13.74 4.23
N ASP A 162 23.95 -13.68 3.68
CA ASP A 162 24.63 -14.83 3.11
C ASP A 162 25.74 -15.28 4.06
N ILE A 163 25.61 -16.48 4.63
CA ILE A 163 26.61 -17.04 5.54
C ILE A 163 27.50 -18.01 4.74
N LEU A 164 28.77 -17.67 4.63
CA LEU A 164 29.74 -18.44 3.88
C LEU A 164 30.86 -18.95 4.81
N ASP A 165 31.30 -20.17 4.55
CA ASP A 165 32.48 -20.73 5.20
C ASP A 165 33.74 -20.15 4.52
N ARG A 166 34.64 -19.61 5.32
CA ARG A 166 35.86 -18.96 4.83
C ARG A 166 36.79 -19.89 4.08
N GLU A 167 36.85 -21.15 4.50
CA GLU A 167 37.70 -22.15 3.83
C GLU A 167 37.15 -22.46 2.43
N GLN A 168 35.83 -22.55 2.32
CA GLN A 168 35.15 -22.76 1.03
C GLN A 168 35.34 -21.58 0.08
N LEU A 169 35.31 -20.35 0.61
CA LEU A 169 35.61 -19.14 -0.17
C LEU A 169 37.02 -19.15 -0.73
N LYS A 170 38.00 -19.51 0.09
CA LYS A 170 39.42 -19.62 -0.35
C LYS A 170 39.63 -20.73 -1.38
N ALA A 171 38.84 -21.80 -1.30
CA ALA A 171 38.92 -22.91 -2.23
C ALA A 171 38.21 -22.65 -3.58
N GLY A 172 37.60 -21.47 -3.77
CA GLY A 172 36.91 -21.11 -5.01
C GLY A 172 35.64 -21.92 -5.27
N LYS A 173 35.09 -22.57 -4.27
CA LYS A 173 33.86 -23.37 -4.33
C LYS A 173 32.77 -22.80 -3.42
N PRO A 174 32.10 -21.71 -3.80
CA PRO A 174 30.84 -21.40 -3.13
C PRO A 174 29.82 -22.51 -3.47
N LYS A 175 29.30 -23.13 -2.43
CA LYS A 175 28.14 -24.03 -2.58
C LYS A 175 26.86 -23.27 -2.34
#